data_d1d8cb2952f31d92f31f76ec578cc801
#
_entry.id   d1d8cb2952f31d92f31f76ec578cc801
#
_cell.length_a   1.000
_cell.length_b   1.000
_cell.length_c   1.000
_cell.angle_alpha   90.00
_cell.angle_beta   90.00
_cell.angle_gamma   90.00
#
_symmetry.space_group_name_H-M   'P 1'
#
loop_
_entity.id
_entity.type
_entity.pdbx_description
1 polymer ?
#
loop_
_entity_poly.entity_id
_entity_poly.type
_entity_poly.pdbx_seq_one_letter_code
_entity_poly.pdbx_strand_id
1 'polypeptide(L)'
;NMFETVIVGLPIIVTFQSVILAGVYDVRSVRGKIRPDEDHLENSPWNIAADFLVDMSFSLDDIEGMLKEYENDHHTGMELNLIAGMIHEYTSGYPYLVSRFCNYLDERVAGMKGFPDKSSAWTKAGFYEAERMIVKEDNTLYQSLIRKIELYPELRSILYELLFTGKPIPYNATSSYMKTAAMFGIIRNENDTAAISNRIFESVLYNYFITEEFSVSRMYRMGAQE
;
A
#
# COMPACT_ATOMS: atom_id res chain seq x y z
N ASN A 1 -2.79 10.30 -22.20
CA ASN A 1 -2.70 11.46 -23.12
C ASN A 1 -2.79 12.81 -22.39
N MET A 2 -2.07 12.96 -21.26
CA MET A 2 -2.11 14.21 -20.50
C MET A 2 -0.70 14.76 -20.17
N PHE A 3 0.33 14.29 -20.87
CA PHE A 3 1.72 14.75 -20.67
C PHE A 3 2.42 15.20 -21.98
N GLU A 4 1.66 15.49 -23.05
CA GLU A 4 2.25 15.86 -24.35
C GLU A 4 2.27 17.36 -24.64
N THR A 5 1.98 18.23 -23.70
CA THR A 5 1.79 19.65 -24.09
C THR A 5 2.66 20.63 -23.31
N VAL A 6 3.89 20.37 -22.99
CA VAL A 6 4.75 21.44 -22.47
C VAL A 6 6.24 21.23 -22.80
N ILE A 7 6.63 20.94 -24.01
CA ILE A 7 7.99 21.32 -24.48
C ILE A 7 8.00 21.30 -26.02
N VAL A 8 7.38 22.27 -26.64
CA VAL A 8 7.73 22.65 -28.03
C VAL A 8 7.53 24.15 -28.19
N GLY A 9 8.63 24.86 -28.27
CA GLY A 9 8.76 26.12 -28.99
C GLY A 9 8.45 27.39 -28.26
N LEU A 10 9.49 27.96 -27.63
CA LEU A 10 9.79 29.41 -27.69
C LEU A 10 11.25 29.63 -27.18
N PRO A 11 12.06 30.49 -27.79
CA PRO A 11 13.40 30.86 -27.32
C PRO A 11 13.27 31.93 -26.23
N ILE A 12 12.73 31.56 -25.10
CA ILE A 12 12.85 32.37 -23.88
C ILE A 12 13.72 31.52 -22.97
N ILE A 13 14.88 32.07 -22.59
CA ILE A 13 15.71 31.49 -21.54
C ILE A 13 14.94 31.64 -20.24
N VAL A 14 14.02 30.69 -19.97
CA VAL A 14 13.38 30.56 -18.66
C VAL A 14 14.36 29.81 -17.80
N THR A 15 15.04 30.49 -16.92
CA THR A 15 15.91 29.88 -15.92
C THR A 15 15.02 29.38 -14.80
N PHE A 16 14.72 28.09 -14.81
CA PHE A 16 14.06 27.46 -13.67
C PHE A 16 15.04 27.32 -12.51
N GLN A 17 14.68 27.75 -11.32
CA GLN A 17 15.48 27.53 -10.11
C GLN A 17 15.38 26.06 -9.65
N SER A 18 14.24 25.43 -9.85
CA SER A 18 14.00 24.02 -9.54
C SER A 18 12.84 23.45 -10.35
N VAL A 19 12.87 22.14 -10.57
CA VAL A 19 11.78 21.39 -11.19
C VAL A 19 11.43 20.23 -10.28
N ILE A 20 10.15 20.11 -9.90
CA ILE A 20 9.61 18.98 -9.14
C ILE A 20 8.85 18.09 -10.11
N LEU A 21 9.25 16.82 -10.19
CA LEU A 21 8.59 15.81 -10.99
C LEU A 21 7.85 14.84 -10.06
N ALA A 22 6.56 14.70 -10.25
CA ALA A 22 5.73 13.77 -9.48
C ALA A 22 5.14 12.71 -10.40
N GLY A 23 5.24 11.44 -10.01
CA GLY A 23 4.71 10.32 -10.79
C GLY A 23 4.93 8.99 -10.10
N VAL A 24 4.26 7.95 -10.59
CA VAL A 24 4.36 6.58 -10.07
C VAL A 24 5.66 5.90 -10.49
N TYR A 25 6.27 6.34 -11.57
CA TYR A 25 7.51 5.75 -12.10
C TYR A 25 8.68 6.70 -11.96
N ASP A 26 9.85 6.14 -11.67
CA ASP A 26 11.11 6.87 -11.78
C ASP A 26 11.24 7.47 -13.19
N VAL A 27 11.61 8.74 -13.28
CA VAL A 27 11.82 9.46 -14.56
C VAL A 27 12.77 8.68 -15.48
N ARG A 28 13.74 7.97 -14.91
CA ARG A 28 14.68 7.11 -15.64
C ARG A 28 13.97 5.96 -16.35
N SER A 29 12.95 5.38 -15.73
CA SER A 29 12.16 4.27 -16.31
C SER A 29 11.15 4.72 -17.37
N VAL A 30 10.70 5.98 -17.32
CA VAL A 30 9.81 6.56 -18.31
C VAL A 30 10.52 6.80 -19.64
N ARG A 31 11.79 7.20 -19.59
CA ARG A 31 12.60 7.45 -20.81
C ARG A 31 12.77 6.21 -21.68
N GLY A 32 13.03 5.05 -21.09
CA GLY A 32 13.16 3.79 -21.82
C GLY A 32 11.88 3.36 -22.54
N LYS A 33 10.70 3.85 -22.09
CA LYS A 33 9.41 3.60 -22.76
C LYS A 33 9.11 4.60 -23.88
N ILE A 34 9.66 5.82 -23.81
CA ILE A 34 9.41 6.88 -24.79
C ILE A 34 10.41 6.82 -25.97
N ARG A 35 11.64 6.38 -25.70
CA ARG A 35 12.71 6.27 -26.71
C ARG A 35 13.49 4.97 -26.55
N PRO A 36 12.95 3.85 -27.03
CA PRO A 36 13.58 2.53 -26.88
C PRO A 36 14.89 2.37 -27.66
N ASP A 37 15.17 3.20 -28.66
CA ASP A 37 16.29 3.04 -29.59
C ASP A 37 17.54 3.88 -29.25
N GLU A 38 17.57 4.60 -28.14
CA GLU A 38 18.75 5.37 -27.73
C GLU A 38 19.65 4.59 -26.77
N ASP A 39 20.74 4.03 -27.30
CA ASP A 39 21.70 3.14 -26.62
C ASP A 39 22.66 3.83 -25.62
N HIS A 40 22.48 5.10 -25.29
CA HIS A 40 23.46 5.88 -24.50
C HIS A 40 22.87 6.36 -23.17
N LEU A 41 22.88 5.50 -22.17
CA LEU A 41 22.26 5.70 -20.87
C LEU A 41 23.19 6.27 -19.79
N GLU A 42 24.51 6.37 -20.04
CA GLU A 42 25.47 6.60 -18.96
C GLU A 42 25.56 8.05 -18.46
N ASN A 43 25.08 9.06 -19.22
CA ASN A 43 25.20 10.48 -18.86
C ASN A 43 23.87 11.25 -18.96
N SER A 44 22.78 10.69 -18.42
CA SER A 44 21.52 11.43 -18.36
C SER A 44 21.65 12.58 -17.35
N PRO A 45 21.27 13.84 -17.70
CA PRO A 45 21.23 14.95 -16.74
C PRO A 45 20.31 14.67 -15.54
N TRP A 46 19.43 13.68 -15.63
CA TRP A 46 18.53 13.22 -14.54
C TRP A 46 19.25 12.38 -13.48
N ASN A 47 20.50 11.97 -13.69
CA ASN A 47 21.26 11.22 -12.69
C ASN A 47 21.63 12.07 -11.45
N ILE A 48 21.50 13.40 -11.54
CA ILE A 48 21.71 14.35 -10.44
C ILE A 48 20.42 14.77 -9.75
N ALA A 49 19.27 14.22 -10.18
CA ALA A 49 18.00 14.48 -9.48
C ALA A 49 18.07 13.91 -8.06
N ALA A 50 17.81 14.74 -7.08
CA ALA A 50 17.66 14.30 -5.71
C ALA A 50 16.29 13.61 -5.54
N ASP A 51 16.28 12.45 -4.90
CA ASP A 51 15.03 11.80 -4.55
C ASP A 51 14.31 12.59 -3.47
N PHE A 52 13.04 12.88 -3.68
CA PHE A 52 12.19 13.52 -2.69
C PHE A 52 11.61 12.44 -1.79
N LEU A 53 12.35 12.09 -0.74
CA LEU A 53 11.97 11.07 0.21
C LEU A 53 11.11 11.69 1.32
N VAL A 54 9.81 11.75 1.11
CA VAL A 54 8.84 12.09 2.16
C VAL A 54 8.05 10.85 2.51
N ASP A 55 8.17 10.42 3.75
CA ASP A 55 7.25 9.44 4.31
C ASP A 55 5.91 10.13 4.59
N MET A 56 4.88 9.70 3.90
CA MET A 56 3.52 10.23 4.04
C MET A 56 2.69 9.41 5.03
N SER A 57 3.29 8.42 5.68
CA SER A 57 2.61 7.59 6.68
C SER A 57 2.38 8.39 7.96
N PHE A 58 1.22 8.19 8.57
CA PHE A 58 0.91 8.76 9.88
C PHE A 58 1.69 8.04 10.97
N SER A 59 2.37 8.78 11.82
CA SER A 59 2.92 8.26 13.06
C SER A 59 1.79 7.88 14.04
N LEU A 60 2.14 7.15 15.09
CA LEU A 60 1.19 6.87 16.17
C LEU A 60 0.65 8.16 16.78
N ASP A 61 1.52 9.14 17.02
CA ASP A 61 1.15 10.45 17.60
C ASP A 61 0.19 11.23 16.69
N ASP A 62 0.38 11.15 15.35
CA ASP A 62 -0.55 11.78 14.39
C ASP A 62 -1.95 11.15 14.49
N ILE A 63 -2.01 9.81 14.57
CA ILE A 63 -3.28 9.08 14.69
C ILE A 63 -3.95 9.40 16.04
N GLU A 64 -3.20 9.41 17.14
CA GLU A 64 -3.71 9.80 18.44
C GLU A 64 -4.25 11.23 18.44
N GLY A 65 -3.53 12.16 17.79
CA GLY A 65 -3.97 13.55 17.63
C GLY A 65 -5.30 13.66 16.90
N MET A 66 -5.44 12.98 15.75
CA MET A 66 -6.69 12.94 14.98
C MET A 66 -7.86 12.35 15.78
N LEU A 67 -7.63 11.23 16.45
CA LEU A 67 -8.65 10.58 17.26
C LEU A 67 -9.06 11.40 18.47
N LYS A 68 -8.13 12.15 19.06
CA LYS A 68 -8.43 13.07 20.17
C LYS A 68 -9.33 14.21 19.73
N GLU A 69 -9.10 14.79 18.54
CA GLU A 69 -9.99 15.80 17.99
C GLU A 69 -11.40 15.22 17.75
N TYR A 70 -11.47 14.04 17.14
CA TYR A 70 -12.72 13.33 16.93
C TYR A 70 -13.46 13.02 18.24
N GLU A 71 -12.76 12.56 19.28
CA GLU A 71 -13.35 12.25 20.59
C GLU A 71 -13.90 13.50 21.29
N ASN A 72 -13.25 14.66 21.13
CA ASN A 72 -13.76 15.93 21.68
C ASN A 72 -15.11 16.34 21.08
N ASP A 73 -15.34 16.00 19.81
CA ASP A 73 -16.58 16.35 19.11
C ASP A 73 -17.69 15.31 19.30
N HIS A 74 -17.33 14.04 19.41
CA HIS A 74 -18.31 12.94 19.38
C HIS A 74 -18.52 12.21 20.70
N HIS A 75 -17.62 12.37 21.68
CA HIS A 75 -17.73 11.80 23.02
C HIS A 75 -18.03 10.30 23.04
N THR A 76 -17.29 9.53 22.27
CA THR A 76 -17.49 8.08 22.12
C THR A 76 -17.07 7.29 23.37
N GLY A 77 -16.16 7.84 24.17
CA GLY A 77 -15.56 7.15 25.32
C GLY A 77 -14.50 6.13 24.92
N MET A 78 -13.92 6.23 23.68
CA MET A 78 -12.88 5.31 23.22
C MET A 78 -11.61 5.40 24.08
N GLU A 79 -10.93 4.29 24.23
CA GLU A 79 -9.57 4.25 24.76
C GLU A 79 -8.59 4.71 23.65
N LEU A 80 -8.30 6.03 23.62
CA LEU A 80 -7.52 6.67 22.55
C LEU A 80 -6.24 5.92 22.20
N ASN A 81 -5.36 5.68 23.19
CA ASN A 81 -4.07 5.03 22.96
C ASN A 81 -4.21 3.59 22.44
N LEU A 82 -5.24 2.88 22.93
CA LEU A 82 -5.50 1.51 22.46
C LEU A 82 -5.96 1.51 21.01
N ILE A 83 -6.95 2.34 20.66
CA ILE A 83 -7.50 2.37 19.30
C ILE A 83 -6.48 2.92 18.31
N ALA A 84 -5.77 4.00 18.64
CA ALA A 84 -4.70 4.55 17.81
C ALA A 84 -3.58 3.52 17.59
N GLY A 85 -3.15 2.85 18.67
CA GLY A 85 -2.14 1.78 18.60
C GLY A 85 -2.57 0.64 17.69
N MET A 86 -3.81 0.19 17.78
CA MET A 86 -4.36 -0.87 16.91
C MET A 86 -4.43 -0.41 15.46
N ILE A 87 -4.92 0.79 15.17
CA ILE A 87 -4.95 1.34 13.82
C ILE A 87 -3.53 1.42 13.25
N HIS A 88 -2.58 1.98 14.00
CA HIS A 88 -1.19 2.07 13.55
C HIS A 88 -0.56 0.70 13.31
N GLU A 89 -0.74 -0.27 14.22
CA GLU A 89 -0.21 -1.64 14.09
C GLU A 89 -0.70 -2.33 12.81
N TYR A 90 -1.98 -2.17 12.46
CA TYR A 90 -2.57 -2.83 11.30
C TYR A 90 -2.31 -2.12 9.98
N THR A 91 -2.13 -0.80 10.01
CA THR A 91 -1.98 0.02 8.79
C THR A 91 -0.56 0.47 8.53
N SER A 92 0.34 0.39 9.53
CA SER A 92 1.67 1.05 9.51
C SER A 92 1.56 2.54 9.14
N GLY A 93 0.49 3.19 9.58
CA GLY A 93 0.22 4.59 9.28
C GLY A 93 -0.20 4.90 7.84
N TYR A 94 -0.44 3.90 6.98
CA TYR A 94 -0.83 4.13 5.59
C TYR A 94 -2.13 4.95 5.50
N PRO A 95 -2.10 6.21 4.97
CA PRO A 95 -3.18 7.18 5.16
C PRO A 95 -4.56 6.70 4.72
N TYR A 96 -4.64 6.02 3.57
CA TYR A 96 -5.90 5.46 3.08
C TYR A 96 -6.48 4.44 4.06
N LEU A 97 -5.66 3.53 4.59
CA LEU A 97 -6.14 2.49 5.52
C LEU A 97 -6.51 3.08 6.87
N VAL A 98 -5.75 4.05 7.39
CA VAL A 98 -6.11 4.80 8.63
C VAL A 98 -7.48 5.46 8.47
N SER A 99 -7.68 6.23 7.40
CA SER A 99 -8.97 6.85 7.09
C SER A 99 -10.08 5.81 6.93
N ARG A 100 -9.77 4.66 6.34
CA ARG A 100 -10.75 3.59 6.12
C ARG A 100 -11.20 2.97 7.43
N PHE A 101 -10.28 2.70 8.37
CA PHE A 101 -10.63 2.24 9.71
C PHE A 101 -11.54 3.23 10.44
N CYS A 102 -11.19 4.52 10.46
CA CYS A 102 -12.00 5.55 11.10
C CYS A 102 -13.41 5.60 10.49
N ASN A 103 -13.51 5.61 9.17
CA ASN A 103 -14.81 5.62 8.48
C ASN A 103 -15.65 4.36 8.80
N TYR A 104 -15.01 3.17 8.82
CA TYR A 104 -15.73 1.93 9.11
C TYR A 104 -16.23 1.88 10.56
N LEU A 105 -15.43 2.30 11.52
CA LEU A 105 -15.85 2.40 12.92
C LEU A 105 -17.02 3.37 13.08
N ASP A 106 -16.95 4.51 12.40
CA ASP A 106 -17.93 5.58 12.53
C ASP A 106 -19.27 5.31 11.83
N GLU A 107 -19.21 4.77 10.60
CA GLU A 107 -20.37 4.70 9.71
C GLU A 107 -20.84 3.27 9.42
N ARG A 108 -20.00 2.28 9.55
CA ARG A 108 -20.33 0.90 9.16
C ARG A 108 -20.56 -0.01 10.35
N VAL A 109 -19.67 0.04 11.35
CA VAL A 109 -19.78 -0.79 12.55
C VAL A 109 -20.84 -0.20 13.49
N ALA A 110 -20.83 1.13 13.69
CA ALA A 110 -21.89 1.80 14.45
C ALA A 110 -23.27 1.55 13.80
N GLY A 111 -24.19 1.09 14.60
CA GLY A 111 -25.54 0.69 14.17
C GLY A 111 -25.69 -0.76 13.75
N MET A 112 -24.60 -1.56 13.68
CA MET A 112 -24.69 -3.00 13.45
C MET A 112 -25.22 -3.74 14.69
N LYS A 113 -25.70 -4.97 14.44
CA LYS A 113 -26.07 -5.88 15.53
C LYS A 113 -24.86 -6.14 16.44
N GLY A 114 -24.94 -5.74 17.68
CA GLY A 114 -23.86 -5.81 18.67
C GLY A 114 -23.09 -4.48 18.87
N PHE A 115 -23.30 -3.50 17.99
CA PHE A 115 -22.69 -2.17 18.06
C PHE A 115 -23.76 -1.09 17.82
N PRO A 116 -24.68 -0.86 18.76
CA PRO A 116 -25.86 -0.02 18.56
C PRO A 116 -25.53 1.47 18.32
N ASP A 117 -24.36 1.91 18.73
CA ASP A 117 -23.92 3.30 18.68
C ASP A 117 -22.39 3.42 18.44
N LYS A 118 -21.91 4.67 18.31
CA LYS A 118 -20.49 4.95 18.13
C LYS A 118 -19.65 4.51 19.34
N SER A 119 -20.16 4.62 20.55
CA SER A 119 -19.42 4.22 21.75
C SER A 119 -19.11 2.72 21.76
N SER A 120 -20.05 1.90 21.31
CA SER A 120 -19.83 0.46 21.17
C SER A 120 -18.91 0.11 19.97
N ALA A 121 -18.96 0.90 18.88
CA ALA A 121 -18.14 0.70 17.70
C ALA A 121 -16.66 1.08 17.92
N TRP A 122 -16.39 2.19 18.63
CA TRP A 122 -15.03 2.65 18.92
C TRP A 122 -14.40 1.90 20.10
N THR A 123 -14.46 0.57 20.02
CA THR A 123 -13.92 -0.38 20.98
C THR A 123 -13.00 -1.38 20.28
N LYS A 124 -12.23 -2.14 21.07
CA LYS A 124 -11.43 -3.25 20.54
C LYS A 124 -12.26 -4.25 19.72
N ALA A 125 -13.48 -4.55 20.16
CA ALA A 125 -14.38 -5.46 19.44
C ALA A 125 -14.85 -4.86 18.11
N GLY A 126 -15.22 -3.57 18.10
CA GLY A 126 -15.59 -2.87 16.88
C GLY A 126 -14.43 -2.75 15.91
N PHE A 127 -13.19 -2.53 16.40
CA PHE A 127 -12.00 -2.53 15.56
C PHE A 127 -11.82 -3.84 14.78
N TYR A 128 -11.96 -5.01 15.43
CA TYR A 128 -11.85 -6.28 14.72
C TYR A 128 -12.99 -6.52 13.74
N GLU A 129 -14.17 -5.99 14.01
CA GLU A 129 -15.26 -6.04 13.03
C GLU A 129 -14.96 -5.15 11.82
N ALA A 130 -14.44 -3.94 12.03
CA ALA A 130 -13.98 -3.06 10.96
C ALA A 130 -12.86 -3.71 10.13
N GLU A 131 -11.85 -4.30 10.77
CA GLU A 131 -10.76 -5.03 10.13
C GLU A 131 -11.30 -6.15 9.23
N ARG A 132 -12.20 -6.99 9.76
CA ARG A 132 -12.82 -8.09 9.02
C ARG A 132 -13.55 -7.60 7.77
N MET A 133 -14.18 -6.43 7.84
CA MET A 133 -14.89 -5.82 6.71
C MET A 133 -13.91 -5.24 5.70
N ILE A 134 -12.89 -4.50 6.16
CA ILE A 134 -11.88 -3.86 5.33
C ILE A 134 -11.10 -4.89 4.51
N VAL A 135 -10.69 -5.99 5.12
CA VAL A 135 -9.94 -7.06 4.42
C VAL A 135 -10.77 -7.73 3.31
N LYS A 136 -12.10 -7.73 3.42
CA LYS A 136 -13.02 -8.32 2.43
C LYS A 136 -13.56 -7.32 1.42
N GLU A 137 -13.18 -6.06 1.54
CA GLU A 137 -13.67 -5.00 0.66
C GLU A 137 -13.14 -5.20 -0.76
N ASP A 138 -14.00 -5.06 -1.76
CA ASP A 138 -13.58 -4.91 -3.15
C ASP A 138 -13.32 -3.41 -3.42
N ASN A 139 -12.04 -3.04 -3.51
CA ASN A 139 -11.64 -1.66 -3.76
C ASN A 139 -10.46 -1.57 -4.73
N THR A 140 -10.28 -0.38 -5.30
CA THR A 140 -9.25 -0.13 -6.31
C THR A 140 -7.82 -0.31 -5.81
N LEU A 141 -7.57 -0.11 -4.51
CA LEU A 141 -6.26 -0.34 -3.89
C LEU A 141 -5.89 -1.82 -3.97
N TYR A 142 -6.80 -2.71 -3.54
CA TYR A 142 -6.55 -4.16 -3.56
C TYR A 142 -6.54 -4.72 -4.97
N GLN A 143 -7.43 -4.27 -5.85
CA GLN A 143 -7.39 -4.63 -7.27
C GLN A 143 -6.06 -4.24 -7.92
N SER A 144 -5.54 -3.04 -7.61
CA SER A 144 -4.24 -2.60 -8.09
C SER A 144 -3.09 -3.43 -7.52
N LEU A 145 -3.16 -3.82 -6.24
CA LEU A 145 -2.20 -4.69 -5.57
C LEU A 145 -2.15 -6.06 -6.26
N ILE A 146 -3.29 -6.72 -6.40
CA ILE A 146 -3.39 -8.04 -7.03
C ILE A 146 -2.92 -8.00 -8.49
N ARG A 147 -3.36 -7.02 -9.26
CA ARG A 147 -2.91 -6.88 -10.66
C ARG A 147 -1.39 -6.76 -10.80
N LYS A 148 -0.71 -6.12 -9.85
CA LYS A 148 0.76 -6.05 -9.86
C LYS A 148 1.40 -7.41 -9.60
N ILE A 149 0.83 -8.20 -8.70
CA ILE A 149 1.30 -9.55 -8.40
C ILE A 149 1.14 -10.46 -9.62
N GLU A 150 0.04 -10.34 -10.34
CA GLU A 150 -0.21 -11.09 -11.58
C GLU A 150 0.74 -10.70 -12.72
N LEU A 151 1.10 -9.41 -12.80
CA LEU A 151 1.99 -8.89 -13.85
C LEU A 151 3.48 -9.16 -13.59
N TYR A 152 3.90 -9.42 -12.34
CA TYR A 152 5.29 -9.60 -11.95
C TYR A 152 5.49 -10.94 -11.20
N PRO A 153 5.80 -12.04 -11.91
CA PRO A 153 5.95 -13.38 -11.31
C PRO A 153 6.98 -13.44 -10.18
N GLU A 154 8.08 -12.68 -10.30
CA GLU A 154 9.12 -12.62 -9.27
C GLU A 154 8.59 -11.96 -7.98
N LEU A 155 7.76 -10.93 -8.13
CA LEU A 155 7.08 -10.31 -7.00
C LEU A 155 6.13 -11.29 -6.33
N ARG A 156 5.36 -12.03 -7.13
CA ARG A 156 4.45 -13.07 -6.63
C ARG A 156 5.19 -14.11 -5.80
N SER A 157 6.33 -14.60 -6.30
CA SER A 157 7.15 -15.62 -5.61
C SER A 157 7.65 -15.11 -4.25
N ILE A 158 8.17 -13.89 -4.18
CA ILE A 158 8.67 -13.31 -2.93
C ILE A 158 7.54 -13.09 -1.91
N LEU A 159 6.40 -12.56 -2.33
CA LEU A 159 5.27 -12.35 -1.43
C LEU A 159 4.74 -13.69 -0.88
N TYR A 160 4.72 -14.72 -1.71
CA TYR A 160 4.38 -16.07 -1.27
C TYR A 160 5.38 -16.57 -0.21
N GLU A 161 6.68 -16.40 -0.47
CA GLU A 161 7.72 -16.79 0.48
C GLU A 161 7.62 -16.04 1.80
N LEU A 162 7.41 -14.74 1.78
CA LEU A 162 7.23 -13.91 2.98
C LEU A 162 6.03 -14.36 3.82
N LEU A 163 4.92 -14.74 3.16
CA LEU A 163 3.68 -15.11 3.85
C LEU A 163 3.72 -16.53 4.43
N PHE A 164 4.31 -17.49 3.73
CA PHE A 164 4.08 -18.91 4.03
C PHE A 164 5.32 -19.65 4.52
N THR A 165 6.54 -19.14 4.30
CA THR A 165 7.73 -19.87 4.71
C THR A 165 8.30 -19.46 6.08
N GLY A 166 8.02 -18.24 6.53
CA GLY A 166 8.60 -17.67 7.75
C GLY A 166 10.12 -17.44 7.67
N LYS A 167 10.72 -17.61 6.50
CA LYS A 167 12.15 -17.38 6.32
C LYS A 167 12.43 -15.91 6.09
N PRO A 168 13.44 -15.32 6.79
CA PRO A 168 13.82 -13.95 6.53
C PRO A 168 14.41 -13.83 5.12
N ILE A 169 13.89 -12.91 4.32
CA ILE A 169 14.39 -12.59 2.99
C ILE A 169 15.21 -11.31 3.10
N PRO A 170 16.53 -11.32 2.80
CA PRO A 170 17.33 -10.11 2.84
C PRO A 170 16.78 -9.04 1.90
N TYR A 171 16.63 -7.80 2.40
CA TYR A 171 16.21 -6.69 1.57
C TYR A 171 17.33 -6.23 0.66
N ASN A 172 17.12 -6.27 -0.66
CA ASN A 172 18.08 -5.83 -1.65
C ASN A 172 17.49 -4.72 -2.52
N ALA A 173 17.87 -3.47 -2.23
CA ALA A 173 17.41 -2.29 -2.97
C ALA A 173 17.84 -2.27 -4.45
N THR A 174 18.83 -3.06 -4.86
CA THR A 174 19.26 -3.17 -6.26
C THR A 174 18.45 -4.19 -7.05
N SER A 175 17.73 -5.07 -6.38
CA SER A 175 16.84 -6.03 -7.03
C SER A 175 15.62 -5.31 -7.65
N SER A 176 15.40 -5.52 -8.95
CA SER A 176 14.33 -4.85 -9.70
C SER A 176 12.94 -5.13 -9.14
N TYR A 177 12.66 -6.37 -8.73
CA TYR A 177 11.36 -6.75 -8.17
C TYR A 177 11.17 -6.22 -6.74
N MET A 178 12.20 -6.21 -5.90
CA MET A 178 12.12 -5.60 -4.57
C MET A 178 11.94 -4.09 -4.65
N LYS A 179 12.69 -3.42 -5.55
CA LYS A 179 12.50 -2.01 -5.82
C LYS A 179 11.08 -1.70 -6.31
N THR A 180 10.54 -2.51 -7.20
CA THR A 180 9.18 -2.40 -7.71
C THR A 180 8.15 -2.60 -6.57
N ALA A 181 8.32 -3.62 -5.75
CA ALA A 181 7.44 -3.89 -4.62
C ALA A 181 7.45 -2.76 -3.56
N ALA A 182 8.64 -2.24 -3.24
CA ALA A 182 8.79 -1.11 -2.33
C ALA A 182 8.20 0.18 -2.91
N MET A 183 8.43 0.46 -4.19
CA MET A 183 7.86 1.61 -4.90
C MET A 183 6.33 1.60 -4.88
N PHE A 184 5.72 0.42 -4.94
CA PHE A 184 4.27 0.27 -4.83
C PHE A 184 3.76 0.19 -3.39
N GLY A 185 4.65 0.31 -2.40
CA GLY A 185 4.29 0.24 -1.00
C GLY A 185 3.80 -1.15 -0.54
N ILE A 186 4.17 -2.21 -1.27
CA ILE A 186 3.77 -3.59 -0.94
C ILE A 186 4.67 -4.18 0.12
N ILE A 187 5.99 -3.92 0.01
CA ILE A 187 7.00 -4.33 0.98
C ILE A 187 7.75 -3.13 1.53
N ARG A 188 8.32 -3.29 2.71
CA ARG A 188 9.25 -2.35 3.34
C ARG A 188 10.55 -3.05 3.73
N ASN A 189 11.59 -2.26 3.94
CA ASN A 189 12.81 -2.72 4.60
C ASN A 189 12.61 -2.65 6.11
N GLU A 190 12.74 -3.76 6.78
CA GLU A 190 12.68 -3.88 8.24
C GLU A 190 13.97 -4.55 8.73
N ASN A 191 14.93 -3.76 9.20
CA ASN A 191 16.23 -4.24 9.65
C ASN A 191 16.96 -5.14 8.62
N ASP A 192 17.13 -4.62 7.41
CA ASP A 192 17.74 -5.31 6.27
C ASP A 192 17.00 -6.58 5.78
N THR A 193 15.76 -6.74 6.23
CA THR A 193 14.88 -7.83 5.83
C THR A 193 13.63 -7.27 5.14
N ALA A 194 13.20 -7.93 4.07
CA ALA A 194 11.95 -7.59 3.42
C ALA A 194 10.76 -8.01 4.30
N ALA A 195 9.81 -7.11 4.50
CA ALA A 195 8.55 -7.39 5.18
C ALA A 195 7.38 -6.81 4.38
N ILE A 196 6.19 -7.38 4.51
CA ILE A 196 4.98 -6.78 3.95
C ILE A 196 4.70 -5.47 4.71
N SER A 197 4.29 -4.44 3.97
CA SER A 197 4.25 -3.07 4.49
C SER A 197 3.29 -2.88 5.67
N ASN A 198 2.19 -3.64 5.73
CA ASN A 198 1.23 -3.57 6.83
C ASN A 198 0.39 -4.86 6.94
N ARG A 199 -0.25 -5.06 8.09
CA ARG A 199 -1.02 -6.27 8.38
C ARG A 199 -2.29 -6.41 7.52
N ILE A 200 -2.88 -5.32 7.06
CA ILE A 200 -4.02 -5.37 6.15
C ILE A 200 -3.61 -5.94 4.80
N PHE A 201 -2.48 -5.47 4.23
CA PHE A 201 -1.96 -6.07 2.99
C PHE A 201 -1.58 -7.53 3.17
N GLU A 202 -0.98 -7.88 4.30
CA GLU A 202 -0.68 -9.26 4.64
C GLU A 202 -1.94 -10.14 4.62
N SER A 203 -3.02 -9.72 5.27
CA SER A 203 -4.30 -10.43 5.32
C SER A 203 -4.95 -10.54 3.94
N VAL A 204 -4.94 -9.47 3.15
CA VAL A 204 -5.50 -9.47 1.77
C VAL A 204 -4.73 -10.42 0.86
N LEU A 205 -3.39 -10.35 0.91
CA LEU A 205 -2.51 -11.22 0.11
C LEU A 205 -2.64 -12.69 0.52
N TYR A 206 -2.70 -12.95 1.82
CA TYR A 206 -2.92 -14.30 2.34
C TYR A 206 -4.22 -14.89 1.81
N ASN A 207 -5.32 -14.15 1.90
CA ASN A 207 -6.61 -14.58 1.37
C ASN A 207 -6.58 -14.82 -0.15
N TYR A 208 -5.89 -13.96 -0.90
CA TYR A 208 -5.71 -14.10 -2.35
C TYR A 208 -4.99 -15.42 -2.69
N PHE A 209 -3.82 -15.68 -2.10
CA PHE A 209 -3.06 -16.89 -2.38
C PHE A 209 -3.79 -18.17 -1.97
N ILE A 210 -4.42 -18.19 -0.80
CA ILE A 210 -5.21 -19.35 -0.36
C ILE A 210 -6.35 -19.61 -1.32
N THR A 211 -7.06 -18.59 -1.81
CA THR A 211 -8.17 -18.76 -2.76
C THR A 211 -7.67 -19.34 -4.09
N GLU A 212 -6.52 -18.86 -4.58
CA GLU A 212 -5.91 -19.42 -5.79
C GLU A 212 -5.54 -20.90 -5.63
N GLU A 213 -4.88 -21.26 -4.53
CA GLU A 213 -4.51 -22.66 -4.27
C GLU A 213 -5.74 -23.59 -4.21
N PHE A 214 -6.82 -23.17 -3.56
CA PHE A 214 -8.07 -23.90 -3.56
C PHE A 214 -8.67 -24.08 -4.95
N SER A 215 -8.60 -23.03 -5.78
CA SER A 215 -9.12 -23.08 -7.15
C SER A 215 -8.33 -24.07 -8.01
N VAL A 216 -7.01 -24.02 -7.94
CA VAL A 216 -6.11 -24.93 -8.65
C VAL A 216 -6.33 -26.39 -8.18
N SER A 217 -6.35 -26.62 -6.87
CA SER A 217 -6.58 -27.97 -6.30
C SER A 217 -7.93 -28.56 -6.69
N ARG A 218 -8.97 -27.73 -6.81
CA ARG A 218 -10.30 -28.15 -7.26
C ARG A 218 -10.29 -28.54 -8.74
N MET A 219 -9.63 -27.77 -9.59
CA MET A 219 -9.49 -28.07 -11.02
C MET A 219 -8.76 -29.41 -11.25
N TYR A 220 -7.67 -29.65 -10.51
CA TYR A 220 -6.96 -30.95 -10.59
C TYR A 220 -7.84 -32.12 -10.19
N ARG A 221 -8.67 -32.01 -9.15
CA ARG A 221 -9.59 -33.09 -8.72
C ARG A 221 -10.69 -33.35 -9.74
N MET A 222 -11.18 -32.34 -10.43
CA MET A 222 -12.21 -32.49 -11.46
C MET A 222 -11.65 -33.14 -12.73
N GLY A 223 -10.44 -32.72 -13.16
CA GLY A 223 -9.78 -33.31 -14.33
C GLY A 223 -9.21 -34.73 -14.13
N ALA A 224 -9.11 -35.22 -12.86
CA ALA A 224 -8.68 -36.55 -12.55
C ALA A 224 -9.88 -37.58 -12.48
N GLN A 225 -11.10 -37.08 -12.70
CA GLN A 225 -12.35 -37.89 -12.70
C GLN A 225 -12.88 -38.15 -14.11
N GLU A 226 -12.23 -37.60 -15.15
CA GLU A 226 -12.44 -37.90 -16.57
C GLU A 226 -11.36 -38.90 -17.06
#